data_ca3f3170d2ed88be87b21a9a5a2ce2c3
#
_entry.id   ca3f3170d2ed88be87b21a9a5a2ce2c3
#
_cell.length_a   1.000
_cell.length_b   1.000
_cell.length_c   1.000
_cell.angle_alpha   90.00
_cell.angle_beta   90.00
_cell.angle_gamma   90.00
#
_symmetry.space_group_name_H-M   'P 1'
#
loop_
_entity.id
_entity.type
_entity.pdbx_description
1 polymer ?
#
loop_
_entity_poly.entity_id
_entity_poly.type
_entity_poly.pdbx_seq_one_letter_code
_entity_poly.pdbx_strand_id
1 'polypeptide(L)'
;MTTPVAYLERPMKFINFVKYGDLDRIAAARKAHFAYADGLRARGELAIGGPLVDEQGRRIGLLFIYEAVSREAALGLVQEDPFTLANALRSYELIEWRLRGVNLDLLVKANRSGDQSDGSSSPVRLFAGYTKYRVDQSRLAAVRPAHWKYDQALEGAGKMALAGPFADDEGGLFVYNAARREEALSYLKQDPFAVEGVFASYEFLEWIIEGVNPALLTRDFSSSS
;
A
#
# COMPACT_ATOMS: atom_id res chain seq x y z
N MET A 1 -16.30 2.85 42.85
CA MET A 1 -16.25 1.93 41.72
C MET A 1 -15.84 2.77 40.48
N THR A 2 -14.56 2.75 40.16
CA THR A 2 -14.02 3.45 38.97
C THR A 2 -14.22 2.54 37.76
N THR A 3 -15.08 2.97 36.84
CA THR A 3 -15.26 2.32 35.56
C THR A 3 -13.89 2.30 34.83
N PRO A 4 -13.40 1.16 34.35
CA PRO A 4 -12.17 1.15 33.61
C PRO A 4 -12.37 1.99 32.33
N VAL A 5 -11.52 2.98 32.16
CA VAL A 5 -11.39 3.69 30.87
C VAL A 5 -11.04 2.65 29.83
N ALA A 6 -11.98 2.33 28.94
CA ALA A 6 -11.70 1.49 27.79
C ALA A 6 -10.53 2.15 27.05
N TYR A 7 -9.40 1.49 27.03
CA TYR A 7 -8.32 1.82 26.11
C TYR A 7 -8.92 1.64 24.72
N LEU A 8 -9.27 2.75 24.08
CA LEU A 8 -9.60 2.74 22.66
C LEU A 8 -8.34 2.24 21.95
N GLU A 9 -8.37 0.99 21.54
CA GLU A 9 -7.31 0.40 20.72
C GLU A 9 -7.14 1.31 19.50
N ARG A 10 -5.92 1.79 19.29
CA ARG A 10 -5.65 2.63 18.12
C ARG A 10 -5.76 1.76 16.88
N PRO A 11 -6.52 2.20 15.89
CA PRO A 11 -6.62 1.44 14.66
C PRO A 11 -5.23 1.30 14.02
N MET A 12 -4.97 0.12 13.46
CA MET A 12 -3.75 -0.26 12.76
C MET A 12 -3.99 -0.29 11.26
N LYS A 13 -2.94 -0.14 10.49
CA LYS A 13 -3.02 -0.26 9.03
C LYS A 13 -2.65 -1.66 8.58
N PHE A 14 -3.44 -2.18 7.66
CA PHE A 14 -3.23 -3.50 7.05
C PHE A 14 -3.18 -3.37 5.54
N ILE A 15 -2.07 -3.82 4.95
CA ILE A 15 -1.96 -3.99 3.51
C ILE A 15 -2.66 -5.30 3.15
N ASN A 16 -3.53 -5.27 2.15
CA ASN A 16 -4.05 -6.44 1.47
C ASN A 16 -3.53 -6.46 0.03
N PHE A 17 -2.55 -7.31 -0.21
CA PHE A 17 -1.96 -7.53 -1.53
C PHE A 17 -2.65 -8.72 -2.19
N VAL A 18 -3.42 -8.46 -3.24
CA VAL A 18 -4.33 -9.43 -3.88
C VAL A 18 -3.86 -9.78 -5.27
N LYS A 19 -3.90 -11.06 -5.63
CA LYS A 19 -3.69 -11.56 -7.00
C LYS A 19 -5.00 -12.14 -7.56
N TYR A 20 -5.38 -11.69 -8.75
CA TYR A 20 -6.55 -12.23 -9.44
C TYR A 20 -6.33 -13.68 -9.88
N GLY A 21 -7.39 -14.46 -9.80
CA GLY A 21 -7.43 -15.85 -10.26
C GLY A 21 -8.31 -15.99 -11.50
N ASP A 22 -9.61 -15.90 -11.32
CA ASP A 22 -10.62 -16.07 -12.37
C ASP A 22 -11.13 -14.69 -12.83
N LEU A 23 -10.73 -14.26 -14.01
CA LEU A 23 -11.06 -12.93 -14.53
C LEU A 23 -12.55 -12.78 -14.88
N ASP A 24 -13.24 -13.86 -15.24
CA ASP A 24 -14.68 -13.81 -15.53
C ASP A 24 -15.46 -13.57 -14.22
N ARG A 25 -15.07 -14.24 -13.14
CA ARG A 25 -15.63 -13.99 -11.79
C ARG A 25 -15.29 -12.61 -11.29
N ILE A 26 -14.08 -12.09 -11.53
CA ILE A 26 -13.72 -10.69 -11.24
C ILE A 26 -14.65 -9.74 -11.99
N ALA A 27 -14.87 -9.97 -13.29
CA ALA A 27 -15.76 -9.14 -14.09
C ALA A 27 -17.20 -9.16 -13.58
N ALA A 28 -17.73 -10.34 -13.25
CA ALA A 28 -19.09 -10.52 -12.74
C ALA A 28 -19.31 -9.86 -11.37
N ALA A 29 -18.34 -9.95 -10.45
CA ALA A 29 -18.44 -9.40 -9.10
C ALA A 29 -18.05 -7.93 -9.00
N ARG A 30 -17.50 -7.31 -10.07
CA ARG A 30 -16.89 -5.96 -10.04
C ARG A 30 -17.80 -4.88 -9.48
N LYS A 31 -19.04 -4.84 -9.90
CA LYS A 31 -20.00 -3.82 -9.43
C LYS A 31 -20.25 -3.91 -7.93
N ALA A 32 -20.40 -5.12 -7.41
CA ALA A 32 -20.60 -5.36 -5.98
C ALA A 32 -19.34 -5.02 -5.19
N HIS A 33 -18.14 -5.36 -5.72
CA HIS A 33 -16.86 -5.02 -5.12
C HIS A 33 -16.67 -3.49 -5.00
N PHE A 34 -16.98 -2.71 -6.02
CA PHE A 34 -16.89 -1.25 -5.94
C PHE A 34 -17.85 -0.67 -4.89
N ALA A 35 -19.10 -1.13 -4.86
CA ALA A 35 -20.05 -0.70 -3.83
C ALA A 35 -19.57 -1.06 -2.42
N TYR A 36 -18.95 -2.22 -2.25
CA TYR A 36 -18.35 -2.65 -0.99
C TYR A 36 -17.18 -1.74 -0.59
N ALA A 37 -16.23 -1.48 -1.51
CA ALA A 37 -15.08 -0.60 -1.26
C ALA A 37 -15.51 0.84 -0.94
N ASP A 38 -16.56 1.36 -1.60
CA ASP A 38 -17.14 2.67 -1.28
C ASP A 38 -17.74 2.70 0.13
N GLY A 39 -18.43 1.62 0.53
CA GLY A 39 -18.93 1.45 1.88
C GLY A 39 -17.81 1.44 2.92
N LEU A 40 -16.71 0.74 2.68
CA LEU A 40 -15.54 0.73 3.56
C LEU A 40 -14.91 2.12 3.70
N ARG A 41 -14.77 2.87 2.60
CA ARG A 41 -14.27 4.25 2.65
C ARG A 41 -15.16 5.16 3.48
N ALA A 42 -16.47 5.04 3.30
CA ALA A 42 -17.45 5.84 4.04
C ALA A 42 -17.42 5.56 5.56
N ARG A 43 -17.12 4.33 5.98
CA ARG A 43 -16.97 3.95 7.39
C ARG A 43 -15.57 4.21 7.96
N GLY A 44 -14.60 4.67 7.14
CA GLY A 44 -13.23 4.89 7.57
C GLY A 44 -12.43 3.61 7.77
N GLU A 45 -12.76 2.54 7.04
CA GLU A 45 -12.10 1.23 7.09
C GLU A 45 -11.15 0.98 5.90
N LEU A 46 -11.28 1.78 4.82
CA LEU A 46 -10.39 1.73 3.65
C LEU A 46 -9.72 3.08 3.43
N ALA A 47 -8.42 3.13 3.68
CA ALA A 47 -7.61 4.34 3.51
C ALA A 47 -7.30 4.64 2.05
N ILE A 48 -6.93 3.64 1.28
CA ILE A 48 -6.59 3.77 -0.14
C ILE A 48 -6.67 2.40 -0.81
N GLY A 49 -7.05 2.39 -2.09
CA GLY A 49 -7.13 1.15 -2.84
C GLY A 49 -7.20 1.34 -4.34
N GLY A 50 -6.92 0.26 -5.04
CA GLY A 50 -7.05 0.20 -6.49
C GLY A 50 -6.26 -0.93 -7.13
N PRO A 51 -6.41 -1.12 -8.44
CA PRO A 51 -5.81 -2.23 -9.15
C PRO A 51 -4.29 -2.08 -9.33
N LEU A 52 -3.64 -3.24 -9.26
CA LEU A 52 -2.26 -3.43 -9.70
C LEU A 52 -2.27 -3.85 -11.17
N VAL A 53 -1.41 -3.23 -11.95
CA VAL A 53 -1.28 -3.54 -13.38
C VAL A 53 0.14 -4.00 -13.73
N ASP A 54 0.22 -4.93 -14.67
CA ASP A 54 1.49 -5.44 -15.17
C ASP A 54 2.10 -4.51 -16.24
N GLU A 55 3.23 -4.92 -16.82
CA GLU A 55 3.95 -4.17 -17.86
C GLU A 55 3.14 -4.01 -19.16
N GLN A 56 2.14 -4.86 -19.38
CA GLN A 56 1.22 -4.79 -20.51
C GLN A 56 -0.04 -3.98 -20.21
N GLY A 57 -0.13 -3.36 -19.02
CA GLY A 57 -1.29 -2.58 -18.58
C GLY A 57 -2.51 -3.43 -18.18
N ARG A 58 -2.34 -4.74 -17.98
CA ARG A 58 -3.42 -5.64 -17.58
C ARG A 58 -3.61 -5.57 -16.07
N ARG A 59 -4.85 -5.48 -15.60
CA ARG A 59 -5.18 -5.57 -14.17
C ARG A 59 -4.99 -7.00 -13.70
N ILE A 60 -4.04 -7.22 -12.79
CA ILE A 60 -3.64 -8.54 -12.31
C ILE A 60 -3.91 -8.77 -10.82
N GLY A 61 -4.33 -7.74 -10.12
CA GLY A 61 -4.60 -7.79 -8.69
C GLY A 61 -5.06 -6.46 -8.14
N LEU A 62 -5.08 -6.36 -6.82
CA LEU A 62 -5.41 -5.15 -6.05
C LEU A 62 -4.37 -4.93 -4.96
N LEU A 63 -4.21 -3.67 -4.60
CA LEU A 63 -3.54 -3.27 -3.37
C LEU A 63 -4.49 -2.36 -2.59
N PHE A 64 -4.88 -2.80 -1.39
CA PHE A 64 -5.71 -2.05 -0.45
C PHE A 64 -4.96 -1.81 0.84
N ILE A 65 -5.19 -0.64 1.46
CA ILE A 65 -4.72 -0.33 2.80
C ILE A 65 -5.96 -0.09 3.66
N TYR A 66 -6.24 -1.04 4.53
CA TYR A 66 -7.32 -0.97 5.51
C TYR A 66 -6.86 -0.29 6.79
N GLU A 67 -7.82 0.26 7.52
CA GLU A 67 -7.68 0.68 8.91
C GLU A 67 -8.63 -0.17 9.76
N ALA A 68 -8.08 -0.89 10.75
CA ALA A 68 -8.85 -1.80 11.60
C ALA A 68 -8.25 -1.89 13.01
N VAL A 69 -9.08 -2.24 13.99
CA VAL A 69 -8.66 -2.36 15.40
C VAL A 69 -7.88 -3.64 15.67
N SER A 70 -8.00 -4.64 14.82
CA SER A 70 -7.26 -5.91 14.93
C SER A 70 -7.05 -6.55 13.56
N ARG A 71 -6.15 -7.56 13.51
CA ARG A 71 -5.95 -8.39 12.33
C ARG A 71 -7.21 -9.17 11.95
N GLU A 72 -7.96 -9.65 12.94
CA GLU A 72 -9.21 -10.39 12.74
C GLU A 72 -10.28 -9.49 12.10
N ALA A 73 -10.38 -8.23 12.56
CA ALA A 73 -11.27 -7.24 11.96
C ALA A 73 -10.88 -6.96 10.50
N ALA A 74 -9.58 -6.73 10.23
CA ALA A 74 -9.08 -6.53 8.87
C ALA A 74 -9.31 -7.77 7.96
N LEU A 75 -9.15 -8.99 8.51
CA LEU A 75 -9.43 -10.23 7.79
C LEU A 75 -10.92 -10.35 7.43
N GLY A 76 -11.80 -9.92 8.31
CA GLY A 76 -13.25 -9.85 8.03
C GLY A 76 -13.54 -9.02 6.79
N LEU A 77 -12.89 -7.84 6.65
CA LEU A 77 -13.05 -6.99 5.47
C LEU A 77 -12.61 -7.69 4.17
N VAL A 78 -11.57 -8.51 4.23
CA VAL A 78 -11.12 -9.30 3.06
C VAL A 78 -12.09 -10.43 2.74
N GLN A 79 -12.63 -11.10 3.75
CA GLN A 79 -13.53 -12.25 3.59
C GLN A 79 -14.92 -11.84 3.08
N GLU A 80 -15.38 -10.64 3.41
CA GLU A 80 -16.65 -10.08 2.96
C GLU A 80 -16.57 -9.44 1.57
N ASP A 81 -15.37 -9.23 1.02
CA ASP A 81 -15.20 -8.66 -0.31
C ASP A 81 -15.84 -9.55 -1.38
N PRO A 82 -16.70 -9.00 -2.26
CA PRO A 82 -17.36 -9.76 -3.33
C PRO A 82 -16.43 -10.56 -4.25
N PHE A 83 -15.18 -10.13 -4.44
CA PHE A 83 -14.20 -10.93 -5.18
C PHE A 83 -13.77 -12.17 -4.40
N THR A 84 -13.64 -12.07 -3.07
CA THR A 84 -13.35 -13.23 -2.20
C THR A 84 -14.55 -14.19 -2.18
N LEU A 85 -15.76 -13.67 -1.97
CA LEU A 85 -16.98 -14.45 -1.94
C LEU A 85 -17.25 -15.19 -3.27
N ALA A 86 -16.88 -14.59 -4.39
CA ALA A 86 -16.97 -15.21 -5.71
C ALA A 86 -15.88 -16.24 -6.01
N ASN A 87 -14.94 -16.50 -5.08
CA ASN A 87 -13.74 -17.30 -5.34
C ASN A 87 -12.97 -16.84 -6.60
N ALA A 88 -12.89 -15.53 -6.81
CA ALA A 88 -12.27 -14.93 -7.98
C ALA A 88 -10.75 -14.70 -7.79
N LEU A 89 -10.25 -14.78 -6.57
CA LEU A 89 -8.87 -14.51 -6.21
C LEU A 89 -8.00 -15.78 -6.30
N ARG A 90 -6.76 -15.61 -6.76
CA ARG A 90 -5.74 -16.66 -6.66
C ARG A 90 -5.15 -16.70 -5.24
N SER A 91 -4.85 -15.53 -4.70
CA SER A 91 -4.31 -15.38 -3.35
C SER A 91 -4.51 -13.95 -2.85
N TYR A 92 -4.42 -13.81 -1.54
CA TYR A 92 -4.22 -12.51 -0.89
C TYR A 92 -3.22 -12.65 0.25
N GLU A 93 -2.51 -11.57 0.56
CA GLU A 93 -1.67 -11.45 1.74
C GLU A 93 -2.15 -10.24 2.55
N LEU A 94 -2.57 -10.47 3.79
CA LEU A 94 -2.97 -9.43 4.72
C LEU A 94 -1.85 -9.21 5.74
N ILE A 95 -1.24 -8.03 5.76
CA ILE A 95 -0.05 -7.74 6.55
C ILE A 95 -0.24 -6.44 7.32
N GLU A 96 0.02 -6.45 8.61
CA GLU A 96 0.07 -5.23 9.41
C GLU A 96 1.25 -4.35 8.94
N TRP A 97 0.98 -3.06 8.77
CA TRP A 97 1.91 -2.13 8.17
C TRP A 97 2.06 -0.84 8.97
N ARG A 98 3.27 -0.35 9.09
CA ARG A 98 3.60 0.90 9.77
C ARG A 98 3.88 1.99 8.76
N LEU A 99 2.96 2.93 8.56
CA LEU A 99 3.13 4.05 7.65
C LEU A 99 4.16 5.04 8.21
N ARG A 100 5.29 5.18 7.53
CA ARG A 100 6.40 6.07 7.93
C ARG A 100 6.54 7.29 7.04
N GLY A 101 6.38 7.13 5.74
CA GLY A 101 6.42 8.20 4.74
C GLY A 101 5.07 8.33 4.03
N VAL A 102 4.57 9.56 3.87
CA VAL A 102 3.35 9.84 3.11
C VAL A 102 3.41 11.21 2.45
N ASN A 103 3.12 11.24 1.16
CA ASN A 103 2.89 12.45 0.39
C ASN A 103 1.44 12.47 -0.08
N LEU A 104 0.57 13.10 0.71
CA LEU A 104 -0.87 13.15 0.44
C LEU A 104 -1.19 13.85 -0.87
N ASP A 105 -0.43 14.88 -1.25
CA ASP A 105 -0.64 15.62 -2.50
C ASP A 105 -0.49 14.72 -3.72
N LEU A 106 0.50 13.83 -3.72
CA LEU A 106 0.69 12.84 -4.79
C LEU A 106 -0.48 11.86 -4.86
N LEU A 107 -0.93 11.35 -3.71
CA LEU A 107 -2.03 10.37 -3.65
C LEU A 107 -3.36 10.99 -4.11
N VAL A 108 -3.66 12.21 -3.67
CA VAL A 108 -4.87 12.94 -4.10
C VAL A 108 -4.82 13.26 -5.60
N LYS A 109 -3.66 13.68 -6.12
CA LYS A 109 -3.48 13.93 -7.56
C LYS A 109 -3.60 12.64 -8.37
N ALA A 110 -3.02 11.53 -7.91
CA ALA A 110 -3.14 10.23 -8.57
C ALA A 110 -4.61 9.76 -8.65
N ASN A 111 -5.38 9.95 -7.57
CA ASN A 111 -6.80 9.59 -7.53
C ASN A 111 -7.65 10.42 -8.51
N ARG A 112 -7.35 11.71 -8.69
CA ARG A 112 -8.05 12.59 -9.63
C ARG A 112 -7.67 12.33 -11.08
N SER A 113 -6.47 11.83 -11.32
CA SER A 113 -5.99 11.51 -12.68
C SER A 113 -6.75 10.35 -13.33
N GLY A 114 -7.46 9.53 -12.55
CA GLY A 114 -8.37 8.50 -13.06
C GLY A 114 -9.67 9.06 -13.66
N ASP A 115 -10.04 10.30 -13.33
CA ASP A 115 -11.35 10.89 -13.67
C ASP A 115 -11.24 12.13 -14.59
N GLN A 116 -10.09 12.79 -14.71
CA GLN A 116 -9.95 14.03 -15.48
C GLN A 116 -8.58 14.19 -16.15
N SER A 117 -8.54 14.06 -17.45
CA SER A 117 -7.48 14.60 -18.30
C SER A 117 -7.82 16.04 -18.66
N ASP A 118 -7.45 17.03 -17.85
CA ASP A 118 -7.55 18.45 -18.23
C ASP A 118 -6.37 18.93 -19.10
N GLY A 119 -5.49 18.03 -19.48
CA GLY A 119 -4.41 18.28 -20.45
C GLY A 119 -3.24 19.14 -19.93
N SER A 120 -3.22 19.55 -18.67
CA SER A 120 -2.29 20.59 -18.19
C SER A 120 -1.09 20.08 -17.38
N SER A 121 -1.07 18.82 -16.95
CA SER A 121 0.07 18.22 -16.24
C SER A 121 0.26 16.75 -16.59
N SER A 122 1.51 16.28 -16.61
CA SER A 122 1.80 14.85 -16.76
C SER A 122 1.06 14.06 -15.65
N PRO A 123 0.35 12.99 -16.00
CA PRO A 123 -0.41 12.22 -15.03
C PRO A 123 0.54 11.66 -13.95
N VAL A 124 0.12 11.75 -12.68
CA VAL A 124 0.83 11.10 -11.57
C VAL A 124 0.70 9.58 -11.75
N ARG A 125 1.81 8.89 -11.90
CA ARG A 125 1.88 7.43 -11.98
C ARG A 125 2.59 6.87 -10.77
N LEU A 126 1.94 5.92 -10.12
CA LEU A 126 2.45 5.32 -8.90
C LEU A 126 2.85 3.87 -9.15
N PHE A 127 4.01 3.51 -8.60
CA PHE A 127 4.58 2.16 -8.70
C PHE A 127 4.83 1.62 -7.31
N ALA A 128 4.17 0.52 -6.97
CA ALA A 128 4.29 -0.15 -5.69
C ALA A 128 5.40 -1.21 -5.72
N GLY A 129 6.38 -1.07 -4.85
CA GLY A 129 7.40 -2.05 -4.54
C GLY A 129 7.02 -2.77 -3.25
N TYR A 130 6.49 -3.98 -3.37
CA TYR A 130 6.24 -4.89 -2.27
C TYR A 130 7.48 -5.74 -2.05
N THR A 131 8.20 -5.51 -0.94
CA THR A 131 9.52 -6.12 -0.70
C THR A 131 9.45 -7.13 0.43
N LYS A 132 10.26 -8.18 0.33
CA LYS A 132 10.57 -9.10 1.44
C LYS A 132 12.02 -8.91 1.84
N TYR A 133 12.33 -8.94 3.14
CA TYR A 133 13.68 -8.76 3.64
C TYR A 133 14.36 -10.10 3.91
N ARG A 134 15.68 -10.10 3.88
CA ARG A 134 16.47 -11.16 4.50
C ARG A 134 16.45 -10.93 6.00
N VAL A 135 16.13 -11.98 6.76
CA VAL A 135 16.00 -11.89 8.22
C VAL A 135 17.38 -11.89 8.88
N ASP A 136 18.10 -10.78 8.76
CA ASP A 136 19.27 -10.45 9.57
C ASP A 136 19.01 -9.10 10.24
N GLN A 137 18.48 -9.15 11.46
CA GLN A 137 18.08 -7.96 12.22
C GLN A 137 19.26 -7.02 12.50
N SER A 138 20.47 -7.55 12.68
CA SER A 138 21.66 -6.72 12.94
C SER A 138 22.05 -5.91 11.70
N ARG A 139 22.03 -6.54 10.53
CA ARG A 139 22.28 -5.87 9.26
C ARG A 139 21.17 -4.89 8.91
N LEU A 140 19.92 -5.28 9.11
CA LEU A 140 18.76 -4.40 8.91
C LEU A 140 18.90 -3.12 9.77
N ALA A 141 19.22 -3.25 11.06
CA ALA A 141 19.43 -2.13 11.96
C ALA A 141 20.60 -1.23 11.53
N ALA A 142 21.70 -1.82 11.07
CA ALA A 142 22.88 -1.07 10.62
C ALA A 142 22.62 -0.23 9.35
N VAL A 143 21.81 -0.73 8.41
CA VAL A 143 21.52 -0.04 7.13
C VAL A 143 20.32 0.92 7.25
N ARG A 144 19.41 0.70 8.19
CA ARG A 144 18.16 1.45 8.38
C ARG A 144 18.35 2.99 8.39
N PRO A 145 19.35 3.60 9.04
CA PRO A 145 19.52 5.05 9.02
C PRO A 145 19.79 5.60 7.62
N ALA A 146 20.57 4.89 6.80
CA ALA A 146 20.86 5.30 5.42
C ALA A 146 19.62 5.16 4.53
N HIS A 147 18.86 4.07 4.70
CA HIS A 147 17.58 3.84 4.04
C HIS A 147 16.57 4.96 4.36
N TRP A 148 16.38 5.32 5.63
CA TRP A 148 15.46 6.40 6.00
C TRP A 148 15.86 7.75 5.40
N LYS A 149 17.14 8.06 5.38
CA LYS A 149 17.64 9.29 4.76
C LYS A 149 17.35 9.31 3.26
N TYR A 150 17.47 8.17 2.60
CA TYR A 150 17.16 8.00 1.19
C TYR A 150 15.66 8.20 0.92
N ASP A 151 14.79 7.56 1.70
CA ASP A 151 13.34 7.70 1.61
C ASP A 151 12.89 9.14 1.81
N GLN A 152 13.43 9.84 2.82
CA GLN A 152 13.15 11.26 3.06
C GLN A 152 13.57 12.15 1.89
N ALA A 153 14.69 11.84 1.23
CA ALA A 153 15.13 12.58 0.06
C ALA A 153 14.18 12.37 -1.13
N LEU A 154 13.71 11.15 -1.36
CA LEU A 154 12.71 10.85 -2.39
C LEU A 154 11.35 11.49 -2.09
N GLU A 155 10.91 11.46 -0.82
CA GLU A 155 9.68 12.12 -0.38
C GLU A 155 9.75 13.64 -0.62
N GLY A 156 10.84 14.28 -0.18
CA GLY A 156 11.06 15.71 -0.38
C GLY A 156 11.17 16.13 -1.86
N ALA A 157 11.63 15.22 -2.73
CA ALA A 157 11.68 15.42 -4.17
C ALA A 157 10.34 15.09 -4.89
N GLY A 158 9.28 14.70 -4.16
CA GLY A 158 8.01 14.29 -4.74
C GLY A 158 8.07 12.97 -5.53
N LYS A 159 9.06 12.13 -5.24
CA LYS A 159 9.31 10.84 -5.92
C LYS A 159 8.79 9.64 -5.14
N MET A 160 8.39 9.83 -3.89
CA MET A 160 7.80 8.81 -3.03
C MET A 160 6.45 9.27 -2.51
N ALA A 161 5.42 8.42 -2.67
CA ALA A 161 4.06 8.67 -2.24
C ALA A 161 3.75 8.02 -0.89
N LEU A 162 4.22 6.78 -0.68
CA LEU A 162 4.05 6.02 0.56
C LEU A 162 5.30 5.20 0.85
N ALA A 163 5.64 5.04 2.12
CA ALA A 163 6.71 4.16 2.57
C ALA A 163 6.48 3.63 3.98
N GLY A 164 6.89 2.40 4.22
CA GLY A 164 6.95 1.84 5.57
C GLY A 164 7.19 0.34 5.60
N PRO A 165 7.73 -0.14 6.74
CA PRO A 165 7.96 -1.56 6.97
C PRO A 165 6.66 -2.28 7.35
N PHE A 166 6.62 -3.59 7.16
CA PHE A 166 5.67 -4.47 7.81
C PHE A 166 5.92 -4.50 9.32
N ALA A 167 4.90 -4.82 10.10
CA ALA A 167 5.00 -4.77 11.57
C ALA A 167 6.00 -5.79 12.14
N ASP A 168 6.22 -6.90 11.43
CA ASP A 168 7.18 -7.96 11.75
C ASP A 168 8.62 -7.67 11.28
N ASP A 169 8.84 -6.54 10.60
CA ASP A 169 10.12 -6.19 9.96
C ASP A 169 10.61 -7.22 8.91
N GLU A 170 9.71 -8.05 8.36
CA GLU A 170 10.05 -9.03 7.31
C GLU A 170 9.96 -8.46 5.88
N GLY A 171 9.61 -7.20 5.75
CA GLY A 171 9.47 -6.53 4.47
C GLY A 171 8.93 -5.11 4.58
N GLY A 172 8.50 -4.54 3.46
CA GLY A 172 7.91 -3.22 3.41
C GLY A 172 7.18 -2.94 2.11
N LEU A 173 6.39 -1.88 2.13
CA LEU A 173 5.74 -1.31 0.96
C LEU A 173 6.32 0.09 0.70
N PHE A 174 6.79 0.29 -0.52
CA PHE A 174 7.32 1.56 -1.03
C PHE A 174 6.58 1.94 -2.30
N VAL A 175 5.99 3.11 -2.36
CA VAL A 175 5.21 3.58 -3.51
C VAL A 175 5.89 4.81 -4.11
N TYR A 176 6.38 4.67 -5.31
CA TYR A 176 7.15 5.69 -6.03
C TYR A 176 6.29 6.41 -7.07
N ASN A 177 6.51 7.72 -7.21
CA ASN A 177 6.00 8.53 -8.30
C ASN A 177 7.09 8.69 -9.38
N ALA A 178 6.79 8.29 -10.61
CA ALA A 178 7.70 8.45 -11.74
C ALA A 178 6.92 8.46 -13.06
N ALA A 179 7.51 9.02 -14.11
CA ALA A 179 6.91 9.01 -15.44
C ALA A 179 6.86 7.60 -16.05
N ARG A 180 7.82 6.74 -15.70
CA ARG A 180 7.99 5.38 -16.25
C ARG A 180 8.39 4.39 -15.16
N ARG A 181 8.04 3.13 -15.38
CA ARG A 181 8.36 2.00 -14.49
C ARG A 181 9.86 1.86 -14.21
N GLU A 182 10.69 2.01 -15.27
CA GLU A 182 12.15 1.85 -15.15
C GLU A 182 12.76 2.92 -14.25
N GLU A 183 12.23 4.13 -14.29
CA GLU A 183 12.65 5.23 -13.41
C GLU A 183 12.28 4.90 -11.97
N ALA A 184 11.04 4.53 -11.70
CA ALA A 184 10.58 4.14 -10.36
C ALA A 184 11.36 2.93 -9.83
N LEU A 185 11.62 1.92 -10.67
CA LEU A 185 12.41 0.75 -10.30
C LEU A 185 13.87 1.13 -9.98
N SER A 186 14.41 2.18 -10.63
CA SER A 186 15.74 2.66 -10.30
C SER A 186 15.83 3.22 -8.88
N TYR A 187 14.76 3.85 -8.37
CA TYR A 187 14.69 4.32 -6.99
C TYR A 187 14.75 3.14 -6.01
N LEU A 188 13.96 2.09 -6.24
CA LEU A 188 14.02 0.88 -5.40
C LEU A 188 15.41 0.24 -5.43
N LYS A 189 16.07 0.16 -6.58
CA LYS A 189 17.39 -0.46 -6.73
C LYS A 189 18.54 0.36 -6.14
N GLN A 190 18.38 1.68 -6.02
CA GLN A 190 19.34 2.59 -5.40
C GLN A 190 19.14 2.72 -3.88
N ASP A 191 18.06 2.17 -3.33
CA ASP A 191 17.83 2.14 -1.92
C ASP A 191 18.98 1.43 -1.20
N PRO A 192 19.52 1.97 -0.10
CA PRO A 192 20.54 1.29 0.71
C PRO A 192 20.16 -0.14 1.10
N PHE A 193 18.89 -0.46 1.34
CA PHE A 193 18.44 -1.82 1.58
C PHE A 193 18.65 -2.75 0.35
N ALA A 194 18.45 -2.23 -0.85
CA ALA A 194 18.72 -3.00 -2.06
C ALA A 194 20.24 -3.17 -2.27
N VAL A 195 21.00 -2.09 -2.16
CA VAL A 195 22.46 -2.06 -2.38
C VAL A 195 23.17 -2.98 -1.40
N GLU A 196 22.76 -2.99 -0.15
CA GLU A 196 23.34 -3.81 0.93
C GLU A 196 22.72 -5.23 0.99
N GLY A 197 21.85 -5.57 0.03
CA GLY A 197 21.26 -6.91 -0.08
C GLY A 197 20.30 -7.29 1.05
N VAL A 198 19.65 -6.28 1.67
CA VAL A 198 18.58 -6.50 2.65
C VAL A 198 17.34 -7.06 1.97
N PHE A 199 16.99 -6.57 0.77
CA PHE A 199 15.87 -7.11 0.00
C PHE A 199 16.20 -8.54 -0.48
N ALA A 200 15.40 -9.51 -0.06
CA ALA A 200 15.46 -10.89 -0.54
C ALA A 200 14.75 -11.02 -1.90
N SER A 201 13.61 -10.36 -2.04
CA SER A 201 12.80 -10.30 -3.25
C SER A 201 11.90 -9.08 -3.24
N TYR A 202 11.36 -8.75 -4.40
CA TYR A 202 10.31 -7.74 -4.51
C TYR A 202 9.37 -8.05 -5.67
N GLU A 203 8.10 -7.65 -5.52
CA GLU A 203 7.15 -7.45 -6.62
C GLU A 203 7.04 -5.96 -6.90
N PHE A 204 7.08 -5.56 -8.17
CA PHE A 204 7.08 -4.16 -8.57
C PHE A 204 6.07 -3.92 -9.67
N LEU A 205 4.96 -3.24 -9.34
CA LEU A 205 3.79 -3.11 -10.19
C LEU A 205 3.30 -1.66 -10.20
N GLU A 206 2.70 -1.22 -11.30
CA GLU A 206 1.99 0.06 -11.31
C GLU A 206 0.70 -0.08 -10.50
N TRP A 207 0.43 0.90 -9.64
CA TRP A 207 -0.75 0.95 -8.81
C TRP A 207 -1.64 2.12 -9.21
N ILE A 208 -2.81 1.83 -9.74
CA ILE A 208 -3.81 2.84 -10.12
C ILE A 208 -4.69 3.12 -8.90
N ILE A 209 -4.73 4.38 -8.44
CA ILE A 209 -5.53 4.75 -7.28
C ILE A 209 -6.98 4.98 -7.71
N GLU A 210 -7.90 4.17 -7.17
CA GLU A 210 -9.36 4.26 -7.38
C GLU A 210 -10.10 4.63 -6.08
N GLY A 211 -9.50 5.44 -5.24
CA GLY A 211 -10.08 5.98 -4.02
C GLY A 211 -9.07 6.16 -2.92
N VAL A 212 -9.09 7.33 -2.28
CA VAL A 212 -8.23 7.68 -1.17
C VAL A 212 -9.06 8.39 -0.09
N ASN A 213 -8.83 8.02 1.18
CA ASN A 213 -9.29 8.75 2.35
C ASN A 213 -8.06 9.34 3.06
N PRO A 214 -7.71 10.62 2.82
CA PRO A 214 -6.51 11.24 3.37
C PRO A 214 -6.50 11.27 4.90
N ALA A 215 -7.67 11.30 5.55
CA ALA A 215 -7.77 11.34 7.01
C ALA A 215 -7.20 10.08 7.69
N LEU A 216 -7.18 8.95 6.99
CA LEU A 216 -6.65 7.69 7.49
C LEU A 216 -5.16 7.50 7.19
N LEU A 217 -4.56 8.34 6.34
CA LEU A 217 -3.15 8.23 5.94
C LEU A 217 -2.26 9.12 6.82
N THR A 218 -2.32 8.92 8.12
CA THR A 218 -1.45 9.57 9.11
C THR A 218 -0.25 8.69 9.44
N ARG A 219 0.93 9.32 9.62
CA ARG A 219 2.17 8.59 9.98
C ARG A 219 2.07 7.96 11.36
N ASP A 220 2.56 6.75 11.47
CA ASP A 220 2.67 6.05 12.75
C ASP A 220 3.97 6.47 13.46
N PHE A 221 3.86 7.41 14.38
CA PHE A 221 4.98 7.91 15.19
C PHE A 221 5.26 7.06 16.45
N SER A 222 4.89 5.78 16.49
CA SER A 222 5.32 4.94 17.60
C SER A 222 6.85 4.86 17.57
N SER A 223 7.46 5.54 18.54
CA SER A 223 8.90 5.55 18.81
C SER A 223 9.41 4.11 18.89
N SER A 224 10.21 3.73 17.91
CA SER A 224 11.14 2.62 18.08
C SER A 224 12.27 3.18 18.93
N SER A 225 12.26 2.79 20.23
CA SER A 225 13.42 2.91 21.11
C SER A 225 14.49 1.96 20.64
#